data_4b2fed14eece10ea8f07dba55c4c5e07
#
_entry.id   4b2fed14eece10ea8f07dba55c4c5e07
#
_cell.length_a   1.000
_cell.length_b   1.000
_cell.length_c   1.000
_cell.angle_alpha   90.00
_cell.angle_beta   90.00
_cell.angle_gamma   90.00
#
_symmetry.space_group_name_H-M   'P 1'
#
loop_
_entity.id
_entity.type
_entity.pdbx_description
1 polymer ?
#
loop_
_entity_poly.entity_id
_entity_poly.type
_entity_poly.pdbx_seq_one_letter_code
_entity_poly.pdbx_strand_id
1 'polypeptide(L)'
;QITHFKSFFLLALLAIVGVGAVQAQHVYTKVTDASQLVSGKEYLIINEENSKAFAGTGTSTSSSSSVASVTITDGQITLSGTESVVPVVLEAKDANWYIKVGDTYLNNPNTKNNLNVVSKPTSYSEWTIDLTSDYCFTNVGGSNRQIRYNSGSPRFSTYTTTSSVNGKVCLYVLVN
;
A
#
# COMPACT_ATOMS: atom_id res chain seq x y z
N GLN A 1 -71.06 -35.94 -25.51
CA GLN A 1 -69.94 -35.12 -25.97
C GLN A 1 -69.06 -34.82 -24.77
N ILE A 2 -67.82 -35.36 -24.77
CA ILE A 2 -66.88 -35.15 -23.70
C ILE A 2 -65.82 -34.26 -24.27
N THR A 3 -65.68 -33.02 -23.77
CA THR A 3 -64.73 -32.04 -24.18
C THR A 3 -63.47 -32.18 -23.29
N HIS A 4 -62.38 -32.61 -23.89
CA HIS A 4 -61.09 -32.71 -23.20
C HIS A 4 -60.42 -31.32 -23.10
N PHE A 5 -60.25 -30.80 -21.87
CA PHE A 5 -59.45 -29.63 -21.56
C PHE A 5 -58.00 -30.06 -21.47
N LYS A 6 -57.19 -29.68 -22.44
CA LYS A 6 -55.71 -29.85 -22.38
C LYS A 6 -55.14 -28.70 -21.58
N SER A 7 -54.69 -29.02 -20.35
CA SER A 7 -53.98 -28.09 -19.49
C SER A 7 -52.53 -27.97 -20.00
N PHE A 8 -52.16 -26.78 -20.52
CA PHE A 8 -50.80 -26.45 -20.84
C PHE A 8 -50.10 -25.98 -19.58
N PHE A 9 -49.21 -26.80 -19.02
CA PHE A 9 -48.29 -26.38 -17.95
C PHE A 9 -47.18 -25.56 -18.58
N LEU A 10 -47.20 -24.24 -18.42
CA LEU A 10 -46.13 -23.34 -18.78
C LEU A 10 -45.09 -23.36 -17.64
N LEU A 11 -43.99 -24.10 -17.84
CA LEU A 11 -42.86 -24.13 -16.93
C LEU A 11 -42.08 -22.85 -17.13
N ALA A 12 -42.27 -21.84 -16.29
CA ALA A 12 -41.44 -20.65 -16.26
C ALA A 12 -40.08 -20.99 -15.62
N LEU A 13 -39.05 -21.15 -16.45
CA LEU A 13 -37.65 -21.29 -16.00
C LEU A 13 -37.15 -19.93 -15.50
N LEU A 14 -37.19 -19.74 -14.19
CA LEU A 14 -36.62 -18.53 -13.55
C LEU A 14 -35.07 -18.64 -13.58
N ALA A 15 -34.46 -18.02 -14.59
CA ALA A 15 -33.01 -17.86 -14.62
C ALA A 15 -32.61 -16.88 -13.51
N ILE A 16 -32.12 -17.39 -12.39
CA ILE A 16 -31.43 -16.57 -11.36
C ILE A 16 -30.12 -16.15 -11.97
N VAL A 17 -30.09 -14.97 -12.55
CA VAL A 17 -28.84 -14.30 -12.89
C VAL A 17 -28.21 -13.89 -11.55
N GLY A 18 -27.24 -14.66 -11.08
CA GLY A 18 -26.42 -14.30 -9.93
C GLY A 18 -25.67 -13.02 -10.28
N VAL A 19 -26.14 -11.89 -9.76
CA VAL A 19 -25.38 -10.64 -9.79
C VAL A 19 -24.24 -10.85 -8.79
N GLY A 20 -23.10 -11.36 -9.28
CA GLY A 20 -21.87 -11.35 -8.50
C GLY A 20 -21.58 -9.89 -8.12
N ALA A 21 -21.46 -9.59 -6.84
CA ALA A 21 -21.04 -8.29 -6.39
C ALA A 21 -19.68 -7.98 -7.04
N VAL A 22 -19.66 -7.01 -7.97
CA VAL A 22 -18.43 -6.49 -8.52
C VAL A 22 -17.77 -5.71 -7.38
N GLN A 23 -16.73 -6.28 -6.77
CA GLN A 23 -15.93 -5.53 -5.82
C GLN A 23 -15.33 -4.33 -6.53
N ALA A 24 -15.44 -3.16 -5.90
CA ALA A 24 -14.83 -1.95 -6.42
C ALA A 24 -13.31 -2.17 -6.53
N GLN A 25 -12.77 -1.95 -7.73
CA GLN A 25 -11.34 -2.00 -7.95
C GLN A 25 -10.72 -0.68 -7.46
N HIS A 26 -9.61 -0.78 -6.73
CA HIS A 26 -8.83 0.37 -6.33
C HIS A 26 -7.67 0.55 -7.32
N VAL A 27 -7.66 1.69 -8.02
CA VAL A 27 -6.61 2.02 -8.98
C VAL A 27 -5.66 3.03 -8.37
N TYR A 28 -4.39 2.74 -8.43
CA TYR A 28 -3.30 3.60 -7.95
C TYR A 28 -2.40 3.98 -9.11
N THR A 29 -1.98 5.24 -9.15
CA THR A 29 -1.02 5.76 -10.13
C THR A 29 0.24 6.23 -9.45
N LYS A 30 1.38 6.14 -10.14
CA LYS A 30 2.67 6.62 -9.62
C LYS A 30 2.60 8.09 -9.29
N VAL A 31 3.07 8.46 -8.11
CA VAL A 31 3.25 9.85 -7.68
C VAL A 31 4.51 10.41 -8.35
N THR A 32 4.34 11.45 -9.16
CA THR A 32 5.43 12.09 -9.91
C THR A 32 5.57 13.58 -9.61
N ASP A 33 4.56 14.17 -8.93
CA ASP A 33 4.50 15.58 -8.61
C ASP A 33 4.10 15.80 -7.15
N ALA A 34 4.70 16.81 -6.51
CA ALA A 34 4.45 17.12 -5.10
C ALA A 34 3.00 17.51 -4.80
N SER A 35 2.25 18.04 -5.77
CA SER A 35 0.83 18.35 -5.63
C SER A 35 -0.05 17.11 -5.41
N GLN A 36 0.47 15.92 -5.75
CA GLN A 36 -0.21 14.65 -5.50
C GLN A 36 -0.02 14.15 -4.06
N LEU A 37 0.88 14.77 -3.27
CA LEU A 37 1.06 14.49 -1.84
C LEU A 37 0.00 15.28 -1.06
N VAL A 38 -1.09 14.63 -0.71
CA VAL A 38 -2.25 15.23 -0.07
C VAL A 38 -2.53 14.53 1.26
N SER A 39 -2.64 15.31 2.33
CA SER A 39 -2.96 14.79 3.66
C SER A 39 -4.33 14.10 3.66
N GLY A 40 -4.39 12.91 4.24
CA GLY A 40 -5.59 12.09 4.31
C GLY A 40 -5.83 11.19 3.08
N LYS A 41 -5.05 11.33 2.01
CA LYS A 41 -5.12 10.41 0.88
C LYS A 41 -4.38 9.10 1.14
N GLU A 42 -4.82 8.08 0.42
CA GLU A 42 -4.28 6.72 0.48
C GLU A 42 -3.21 6.50 -0.60
N TYR A 43 -2.15 5.77 -0.22
CA TYR A 43 -1.00 5.49 -1.06
C TYR A 43 -0.53 4.05 -0.88
N LEU A 44 0.22 3.55 -1.88
CA LEU A 44 1.01 2.33 -1.77
C LEU A 44 2.51 2.68 -1.73
N ILE A 45 3.27 1.96 -0.91
CA ILE A 45 4.74 1.99 -0.89
C ILE A 45 5.22 0.83 -1.77
N ILE A 46 5.92 1.15 -2.86
CA ILE A 46 6.22 0.20 -3.94
C ILE A 46 7.72 0.15 -4.22
N ASN A 47 8.23 -1.06 -4.46
CA ASN A 47 9.45 -1.30 -5.21
C ASN A 47 9.07 -1.80 -6.60
N GLU A 48 9.21 -0.95 -7.61
CA GLU A 48 8.83 -1.27 -9.00
C GLU A 48 9.71 -2.36 -9.61
N GLU A 49 11.00 -2.32 -9.34
CA GLU A 49 12.00 -3.21 -9.91
C GLU A 49 11.72 -4.69 -9.64
N ASN A 50 11.18 -5.00 -8.46
CA ASN A 50 10.80 -6.36 -8.07
C ASN A 50 9.28 -6.58 -8.03
N SER A 51 8.47 -5.60 -8.45
CA SER A 51 7.01 -5.64 -8.40
C SER A 51 6.49 -6.01 -6.99
N LYS A 52 7.00 -5.31 -5.97
CA LYS A 52 6.66 -5.55 -4.57
C LYS A 52 6.04 -4.33 -3.92
N ALA A 53 5.02 -4.58 -3.10
CA ALA A 53 4.34 -3.60 -2.27
C ALA A 53 4.56 -3.90 -0.78
N PHE A 54 4.54 -2.84 0.02
CA PHE A 54 4.47 -2.95 1.47
C PHE A 54 3.16 -3.64 1.88
N ALA A 55 3.27 -4.61 2.79
CA ALA A 55 2.15 -5.41 3.27
C ALA A 55 2.02 -5.40 4.81
N GLY A 56 2.40 -4.26 5.41
CA GLY A 56 2.31 -4.07 6.85
C GLY A 56 3.59 -4.46 7.61
N THR A 57 3.63 -4.08 8.89
CA THR A 57 4.70 -4.43 9.84
C THR A 57 4.13 -4.48 11.25
N GLY A 58 4.85 -5.12 12.16
CA GLY A 58 4.46 -5.24 13.56
C GLY A 58 4.93 -4.07 14.42
N THR A 59 4.61 -4.12 15.71
CA THR A 59 4.94 -3.11 16.72
C THR A 59 6.30 -3.32 17.40
N SER A 60 6.92 -4.48 17.24
CA SER A 60 8.23 -4.78 17.84
C SER A 60 9.32 -3.89 17.26
N THR A 61 10.26 -3.44 18.08
CA THR A 61 11.46 -2.70 17.65
C THR A 61 12.39 -3.49 16.73
N SER A 62 12.18 -4.80 16.60
CA SER A 62 12.86 -5.67 15.65
C SER A 62 11.97 -6.09 14.49
N SER A 63 10.81 -5.45 14.31
CA SER A 63 9.89 -5.78 13.22
C SER A 63 10.51 -5.54 11.86
N SER A 64 10.17 -6.41 10.93
CA SER A 64 10.36 -6.23 9.50
C SER A 64 9.01 -6.22 8.82
N SER A 65 8.90 -5.50 7.71
CA SER A 65 7.64 -5.48 6.96
C SER A 65 7.41 -6.79 6.21
N SER A 66 6.15 -7.15 6.07
CA SER A 66 5.70 -8.11 5.08
C SER A 66 5.69 -7.46 3.69
N VAL A 67 5.75 -8.28 2.65
CA VAL A 67 5.68 -7.84 1.25
C VAL A 67 4.62 -8.62 0.49
N ALA A 68 3.93 -7.93 -0.43
CA ALA A 68 3.01 -8.53 -1.38
C ALA A 68 3.53 -8.34 -2.81
N SER A 69 3.16 -9.23 -3.72
CA SER A 69 3.40 -9.02 -5.15
C SER A 69 2.28 -8.15 -5.73
N VAL A 70 2.66 -7.28 -6.66
CA VAL A 70 1.72 -6.45 -7.41
C VAL A 70 2.01 -6.54 -8.90
N THR A 71 1.00 -6.28 -9.72
CA THR A 71 1.19 -6.10 -11.17
C THR A 71 1.15 -4.62 -11.48
N ILE A 72 2.18 -4.13 -12.17
CA ILE A 72 2.28 -2.75 -12.62
C ILE A 72 2.09 -2.74 -14.13
N THR A 73 1.05 -2.07 -14.60
CA THR A 73 0.73 -1.93 -16.02
C THR A 73 0.58 -0.45 -16.35
N ASP A 74 1.35 0.04 -17.29
CA ASP A 74 1.32 1.45 -17.74
C ASP A 74 1.40 2.46 -16.58
N GLY A 75 2.24 2.17 -15.55
CA GLY A 75 2.40 3.02 -14.38
C GLY A 75 1.22 2.99 -13.41
N GLN A 76 0.36 2.00 -13.50
CA GLN A 76 -0.80 1.81 -12.63
C GLN A 76 -0.75 0.46 -11.92
N ILE A 77 -1.36 0.42 -10.74
CA ILE A 77 -1.62 -0.80 -9.98
C ILE A 77 -3.12 -0.86 -9.71
N THR A 78 -3.75 -1.96 -10.10
CA THR A 78 -5.17 -2.21 -9.79
C THR A 78 -5.26 -3.31 -8.74
N LEU A 79 -5.90 -3.01 -7.61
CA LEU A 79 -6.17 -3.97 -6.55
C LEU A 79 -7.64 -4.36 -6.57
N SER A 80 -7.91 -5.65 -6.45
CA SER A 80 -9.27 -6.23 -6.39
C SER A 80 -9.79 -6.37 -4.95
N GLY A 81 -8.93 -6.06 -3.96
CA GLY A 81 -9.23 -6.25 -2.53
C GLY A 81 -8.91 -7.66 -2.01
N THR A 82 -8.33 -8.53 -2.83
CA THR A 82 -7.87 -9.87 -2.43
C THR A 82 -6.36 -9.92 -2.16
N GLU A 83 -5.63 -8.89 -2.55
CA GLU A 83 -4.19 -8.77 -2.37
C GLU A 83 -3.85 -8.45 -0.91
N SER A 84 -2.72 -8.99 -0.43
CA SER A 84 -2.21 -8.71 0.92
C SER A 84 -1.48 -7.36 1.02
N VAL A 85 -1.70 -6.45 0.08
CA VAL A 85 -1.13 -5.09 0.10
C VAL A 85 -1.77 -4.29 1.23
N VAL A 86 -0.97 -3.54 1.95
CA VAL A 86 -1.46 -2.66 3.02
C VAL A 86 -1.24 -1.21 2.59
N PRO A 87 -2.31 -0.50 2.24
CA PRO A 87 -2.25 0.92 1.94
C PRO A 87 -1.82 1.74 3.17
N VAL A 88 -1.22 2.89 2.90
CA VAL A 88 -0.85 3.87 3.92
C VAL A 88 -1.56 5.20 3.66
N VAL A 89 -1.77 5.97 4.71
CA VAL A 89 -2.32 7.33 4.60
C VAL A 89 -1.24 8.32 5.00
N LEU A 90 -1.00 9.32 4.17
CA LEU A 90 -0.11 10.43 4.53
C LEU A 90 -0.88 11.45 5.38
N GLU A 91 -0.29 11.87 6.50
CA GLU A 91 -0.80 12.92 7.36
C GLU A 91 0.26 14.03 7.45
N ALA A 92 -0.10 15.23 7.03
CA ALA A 92 0.84 16.35 7.01
C ALA A 92 1.25 16.75 8.44
N LYS A 93 2.57 16.94 8.65
CA LYS A 93 3.17 17.40 9.88
C LYS A 93 4.21 18.49 9.58
N ASP A 94 3.81 19.74 9.69
CA ASP A 94 4.64 20.89 9.31
C ASP A 94 5.19 20.75 7.87
N ALA A 95 6.51 20.69 7.69
CA ALA A 95 7.16 20.41 6.40
C ALA A 95 7.37 18.92 6.12
N ASN A 96 6.93 18.03 7.01
CA ASN A 96 7.14 16.60 6.99
C ASN A 96 5.81 15.84 6.92
N TRP A 97 5.90 14.52 7.03
CA TRP A 97 4.75 13.63 6.96
C TRP A 97 4.81 12.58 8.06
N TYR A 98 3.65 12.24 8.62
CA TYR A 98 3.44 10.95 9.24
C TYR A 98 2.88 9.98 8.19
N ILE A 99 3.30 8.73 8.25
CA ILE A 99 2.79 7.64 7.41
C ILE A 99 1.95 6.74 8.30
N LYS A 100 0.64 6.76 8.11
CA LYS A 100 -0.30 5.93 8.89
C LYS A 100 -0.51 4.58 8.24
N VAL A 101 -0.55 3.54 9.07
CA VAL A 101 -0.92 2.18 8.72
C VAL A 101 -2.12 1.81 9.61
N GLY A 102 -3.33 1.93 9.08
CA GLY A 102 -4.54 1.91 9.89
C GLY A 102 -4.52 3.01 10.96
N ASP A 103 -4.70 2.64 12.22
CA ASP A 103 -4.67 3.57 13.37
C ASP A 103 -3.27 3.78 13.98
N THR A 104 -2.23 3.28 13.33
CA THR A 104 -0.85 3.34 13.81
C THR A 104 0.03 4.16 12.87
N TYR A 105 1.23 4.52 13.31
CA TYR A 105 2.19 5.34 12.59
C TYR A 105 3.45 4.56 12.29
N LEU A 106 3.88 4.59 11.04
CA LEU A 106 5.14 3.98 10.61
C LEU A 106 6.31 4.69 11.30
N ASN A 107 7.20 3.93 11.87
CA ASN A 107 8.24 4.41 12.75
C ASN A 107 9.58 3.71 12.50
N ASN A 108 10.67 4.45 12.57
CA ASN A 108 12.00 3.88 12.60
C ASN A 108 12.48 3.85 14.05
N PRO A 109 12.54 2.67 14.71
CA PRO A 109 12.91 2.59 16.12
C PRO A 109 14.42 2.86 16.31
N ASN A 110 14.80 4.14 16.23
CA ASN A 110 16.17 4.59 16.45
C ASN A 110 17.14 4.23 15.31
N THR A 111 18.34 3.78 15.60
CA THR A 111 19.48 3.67 14.66
C THR A 111 19.60 2.33 13.92
N LYS A 112 18.61 1.45 14.05
CA LYS A 112 18.67 0.10 13.47
C LYS A 112 17.91 0.03 12.12
N ASN A 113 18.23 -1.00 11.33
CA ASN A 113 17.56 -1.30 10.06
C ASN A 113 16.17 -1.92 10.29
N ASN A 114 15.32 -1.25 11.07
CA ASN A 114 14.01 -1.72 11.45
C ASN A 114 12.94 -0.73 11.00
N LEU A 115 11.76 -1.26 10.77
CA LEU A 115 10.57 -0.49 10.48
C LEU A 115 9.44 -1.12 11.28
N ASN A 116 8.80 -0.35 12.15
CA ASN A 116 7.69 -0.81 12.97
C ASN A 116 6.55 0.21 12.95
N VAL A 117 5.47 -0.09 13.65
CA VAL A 117 4.37 0.87 13.88
C VAL A 117 4.22 1.16 15.37
N VAL A 118 3.77 2.38 15.68
CA VAL A 118 3.48 2.86 17.03
C VAL A 118 2.09 3.46 17.06
N SER A 119 1.40 3.36 18.21
CA SER A 119 0.04 3.90 18.37
C SER A 119 -0.02 5.42 18.47
N LYS A 120 1.08 6.06 18.87
CA LYS A 120 1.22 7.51 18.92
C LYS A 120 2.51 7.91 18.20
N PRO A 121 2.50 8.96 17.38
CA PRO A 121 3.69 9.37 16.64
C PRO A 121 4.77 9.90 17.61
N THR A 122 6.01 9.68 17.26
CA THR A 122 7.22 10.18 17.93
C THR A 122 8.06 10.94 16.92
N SER A 123 9.19 11.51 17.32
CA SER A 123 10.14 12.09 16.37
C SER A 123 10.65 11.08 15.35
N TYR A 124 10.66 9.79 15.68
CA TYR A 124 11.04 8.70 14.78
C TYR A 124 9.92 8.28 13.81
N SER A 125 8.73 8.90 13.89
CA SER A 125 7.61 8.68 12.98
C SER A 125 7.49 9.77 11.91
N GLU A 126 8.38 10.78 11.93
CA GLU A 126 8.41 11.87 10.95
C GLU A 126 9.29 11.48 9.75
N TRP A 127 8.77 11.79 8.56
CA TRP A 127 9.39 11.45 7.29
C TRP A 127 9.37 12.64 6.34
N THR A 128 10.50 12.93 5.71
CA THR A 128 10.50 13.73 4.48
C THR A 128 10.17 12.84 3.29
N ILE A 129 9.51 13.42 2.28
CA ILE A 129 9.22 12.75 1.02
C ILE A 129 9.89 13.55 -0.10
N ASP A 130 10.83 12.94 -0.79
CA ASP A 130 11.51 13.49 -1.97
C ASP A 130 11.24 12.58 -3.18
N LEU A 131 10.39 13.04 -4.09
CA LEU A 131 10.00 12.30 -5.29
C LEU A 131 11.11 12.21 -6.35
N THR A 132 12.18 12.99 -6.20
CA THR A 132 13.34 12.95 -7.10
C THR A 132 14.39 11.94 -6.66
N SER A 133 14.30 11.46 -5.41
CA SER A 133 15.18 10.45 -4.84
C SER A 133 14.74 9.03 -5.20
N ASP A 134 15.71 8.15 -5.45
CA ASP A 134 15.49 6.69 -5.57
C ASP A 134 14.84 6.08 -4.32
N TYR A 135 14.96 6.76 -3.18
CA TYR A 135 14.42 6.35 -1.88
C TYR A 135 13.58 7.48 -1.32
N CYS A 136 12.34 7.57 -1.78
CA CYS A 136 11.52 8.76 -1.54
C CYS A 136 11.27 9.10 -0.07
N PHE A 137 11.47 8.17 0.87
CA PHE A 137 11.24 8.40 2.31
C PHE A 137 12.54 8.48 3.09
N THR A 138 12.75 9.58 3.79
CA THR A 138 13.86 9.73 4.75
C THR A 138 13.31 10.07 6.13
N ASN A 139 13.74 9.31 7.15
CA ASN A 139 13.30 9.51 8.53
C ASN A 139 14.01 10.72 9.15
N VAL A 140 13.25 11.63 9.72
CA VAL A 140 13.77 12.88 10.32
C VAL A 140 14.46 12.61 11.65
N GLY A 141 13.86 11.82 12.54
CA GLY A 141 14.37 11.55 13.88
C GLY A 141 15.42 10.43 13.94
N GLY A 142 15.49 9.59 12.92
CA GLY A 142 16.27 8.35 12.91
C GLY A 142 17.56 8.41 12.09
N SER A 143 18.39 9.43 12.25
CA SER A 143 19.69 9.55 11.57
C SER A 143 19.59 9.52 10.03
N ASN A 144 18.58 10.15 9.46
CA ASN A 144 18.33 10.23 8.02
C ASN A 144 18.27 8.85 7.33
N ARG A 145 17.74 7.84 8.00
CA ARG A 145 17.55 6.54 7.41
C ARG A 145 16.45 6.58 6.37
N GLN A 146 16.64 5.85 5.30
CA GLN A 146 15.71 5.78 4.16
C GLN A 146 14.95 4.45 4.17
N ILE A 147 13.68 4.47 3.81
CA ILE A 147 12.95 3.23 3.52
C ILE A 147 13.48 2.69 2.19
N ARG A 148 14.00 1.46 2.20
CA ARG A 148 14.49 0.75 1.03
C ARG A 148 13.92 -0.66 0.99
N TYR A 149 13.85 -1.23 -0.19
CA TYR A 149 13.51 -2.64 -0.37
C TYR A 149 14.79 -3.50 -0.35
N ASN A 150 14.77 -4.58 0.43
CA ASN A 150 15.85 -5.56 0.48
C ASN A 150 15.44 -6.82 -0.26
N SER A 151 15.96 -7.03 -1.48
CA SER A 151 15.65 -8.20 -2.31
C SER A 151 16.31 -9.49 -1.79
N GLY A 152 17.46 -9.40 -1.14
CA GLY A 152 18.16 -10.55 -0.56
C GLY A 152 17.47 -11.13 0.69
N SER A 153 16.63 -10.32 1.35
CA SER A 153 15.74 -10.74 2.44
C SER A 153 14.45 -9.93 2.29
N PRO A 154 13.48 -10.42 1.49
CA PRO A 154 12.35 -9.63 0.98
C PRO A 154 11.61 -8.87 2.08
N ARG A 155 11.81 -7.55 2.16
CA ARG A 155 11.17 -6.65 3.11
C ARG A 155 11.43 -5.19 2.76
N PHE A 156 10.54 -4.31 3.17
CA PHE A 156 10.84 -2.89 3.33
C PHE A 156 11.40 -2.67 4.74
N SER A 157 12.47 -1.90 4.85
CA SER A 157 13.05 -1.53 6.13
C SER A 157 13.83 -0.23 5.99
N THR A 158 14.33 0.29 7.12
CA THR A 158 15.14 1.51 7.08
C THR A 158 16.62 1.15 7.00
N TYR A 159 17.34 1.88 6.15
CA TYR A 159 18.78 1.71 5.93
C TYR A 159 19.48 3.06 5.91
N THR A 160 20.76 3.08 6.29
CA THR A 160 21.60 4.27 6.14
C THR A 160 21.81 4.60 4.67
N THR A 161 22.15 5.85 4.37
CA THR A 161 22.46 6.31 3.01
C THR A 161 23.63 5.57 2.37
N THR A 162 24.54 5.04 3.19
CA THR A 162 25.72 4.26 2.76
C THR A 162 25.49 2.75 2.68
N SER A 163 24.26 2.28 2.94
CA SER A 163 23.94 0.85 2.88
C SER A 163 24.08 0.30 1.46
N SER A 164 24.53 -0.94 1.34
CA SER A 164 24.56 -1.70 0.07
C SER A 164 23.16 -2.17 -0.37
N VAL A 165 22.15 -2.12 0.51
CA VAL A 165 20.75 -2.36 0.13
C VAL A 165 20.29 -1.19 -0.72
N ASN A 166 19.94 -1.45 -1.99
CA ASN A 166 19.69 -0.43 -3.01
C ASN A 166 18.33 -0.53 -3.70
N GLY A 167 17.41 -1.37 -3.19
CA GLY A 167 16.07 -1.47 -3.77
C GLY A 167 15.30 -0.15 -3.62
N LYS A 168 15.00 0.47 -4.76
CA LYS A 168 14.31 1.76 -4.87
C LYS A 168 12.89 1.67 -4.33
N VAL A 169 12.39 2.79 -3.82
CA VAL A 169 11.04 2.87 -3.25
C VAL A 169 10.36 4.14 -3.75
N CYS A 170 9.12 4.00 -4.20
CA CYS A 170 8.28 5.10 -4.66
C CYS A 170 6.86 4.97 -4.10
N LEU A 171 6.06 6.00 -4.35
CA LEU A 171 4.65 6.09 -3.97
C LEU A 171 3.73 5.95 -5.18
N TYR A 172 2.59 5.29 -4.94
CA TYR A 172 1.43 5.27 -5.83
C TYR A 172 0.22 5.81 -5.07
N VAL A 173 -0.52 6.73 -5.65
CA VAL A 173 -1.70 7.37 -5.03
C VAL A 173 -2.98 6.74 -5.54
N LEU A 174 -3.94 6.52 -4.64
CA LEU A 174 -5.30 6.09 -5.00
C LEU A 174 -5.98 7.17 -5.85
N VAL A 175 -6.50 6.77 -7.02
CA VAL A 175 -7.20 7.69 -7.95
C VAL A 175 -8.71 7.44 -8.04
N ASN A 176 -9.18 6.25 -7.61
CA ASN A 176 -10.61 5.92 -7.48
C ASN A 176 -10.84 4.76 -6.50
#